data_d330cada1a84dcb96045d09e63ac234d
#
_entry.id   d330cada1a84dcb96045d09e63ac234d
#
_cell.length_a   1.000
_cell.length_b   1.000
_cell.length_c   1.000
_cell.angle_alpha   90.00
_cell.angle_beta   90.00
_cell.angle_gamma   90.00
#
_symmetry.space_group_name_H-M   'P 1'
#
loop_
_entity.id
_entity.type
_entity.pdbx_description
1 polymer ?
#
loop_
_entity_poly.entity_id
_entity_poly.type
_entity_poly.pdbx_seq_one_letter_code
_entity_poly.pdbx_strand_id
1 'polypeptide(L)'
;TSRLMAATPYEILTFTGRGTSLRDYQRLKAALDRLQSTTVATSIRQRANGRRHRFSWINEWHERTDANGRPDGIEMIVPDWFYSAVLDDALILTIDRAYFNLTGGLDRWLYRLVRKHGGRQKNGWRFDFRHLHQKSGSLSPFKRFAFELRDIIRRQPLPGYTLFAEVETGGRMLLAFEPVSACGKPVDGLVL
;
A
#
# COMPACT_ATOMS: atom_id res chain seq x y z
N THR A 1 -10.01 -9.75 19.09
CA THR A 1 -8.96 -9.02 18.36
C THR A 1 -8.50 -7.83 19.18
N SER A 2 -7.21 -7.57 19.21
CA SER A 2 -6.56 -6.50 19.97
C SER A 2 -5.92 -5.48 19.03
N ARG A 3 -5.76 -4.23 19.51
CA ARG A 3 -4.93 -3.22 18.83
C ARG A 3 -3.43 -3.48 18.99
N LEU A 4 -3.06 -4.34 19.91
CA LEU A 4 -1.69 -4.78 20.10
C LEU A 4 -1.33 -5.79 19.02
N MET A 5 -0.27 -5.50 18.29
CA MET A 5 0.36 -6.40 17.34
C MET A 5 1.74 -6.76 17.85
N ALA A 6 2.05 -8.05 17.87
CA ALA A 6 3.35 -8.56 18.26
C ALA A 6 3.91 -9.44 17.15
N ALA A 7 5.17 -9.23 16.78
CA ALA A 7 5.88 -10.04 15.79
C ALA A 7 7.39 -9.91 15.99
N THR A 8 8.15 -10.90 15.56
CA THR A 8 9.60 -10.74 15.50
C THR A 8 10.00 -9.86 14.32
N PRO A 9 11.10 -9.09 14.42
CA PRO A 9 11.64 -8.36 13.26
C PRO A 9 11.89 -9.27 12.05
N TYR A 10 12.32 -10.51 12.29
CA TYR A 10 12.53 -11.50 11.25
C TYR A 10 11.26 -11.82 10.48
N GLU A 11 10.14 -12.07 11.17
CA GLU A 11 8.84 -12.34 10.56
C GLU A 11 8.38 -11.16 9.71
N ILE A 12 8.48 -9.93 10.24
CA ILE A 12 8.08 -8.70 9.52
C ILE A 12 8.91 -8.54 8.23
N LEU A 13 10.23 -8.70 8.31
CA LEU A 13 11.13 -8.54 7.18
C LEU A 13 10.91 -9.63 6.12
N THR A 14 10.80 -10.88 6.55
CA THR A 14 10.55 -12.03 5.66
C THR A 14 9.19 -11.91 4.99
N PHE A 15 8.16 -11.54 5.75
CA PHE A 15 6.82 -11.32 5.22
C PHE A 15 6.81 -10.24 4.13
N THR A 16 7.53 -9.14 4.35
CA THR A 16 7.62 -8.01 3.40
C THR A 16 8.65 -8.22 2.29
N GLY A 17 9.27 -9.41 2.19
CA GLY A 17 10.27 -9.73 1.17
C GLY A 17 11.56 -8.92 1.30
N ARG A 18 11.94 -8.55 2.55
CA ARG A 18 13.15 -7.78 2.84
C ARG A 18 14.28 -8.70 3.29
N GLY A 19 15.53 -8.21 3.18
CA GLY A 19 16.68 -8.88 3.77
C GLY A 19 16.60 -8.90 5.30
N THR A 20 17.34 -9.83 5.92
CA THR A 20 17.39 -10.03 7.38
C THR A 20 18.76 -9.71 7.95
N SER A 21 19.55 -8.86 7.29
CA SER A 21 20.83 -8.36 7.78
C SER A 21 20.64 -7.36 8.94
N LEU A 22 21.68 -7.13 9.72
CA LEU A 22 21.67 -6.09 10.76
C LEU A 22 21.19 -4.74 10.23
N ARG A 23 21.61 -4.37 9.02
CA ARG A 23 21.18 -3.14 8.35
C ARG A 23 19.67 -3.11 8.09
N ASP A 24 19.08 -4.26 7.75
CA ASP A 24 17.63 -4.36 7.49
C ASP A 24 16.84 -4.25 8.78
N TYR A 25 17.33 -4.80 9.89
CA TYR A 25 16.77 -4.59 11.22
C TYR A 25 16.80 -3.12 11.65
N GLN A 26 17.93 -2.44 11.47
CA GLN A 26 18.04 -1.00 11.75
C GLN A 26 17.08 -0.16 10.90
N ARG A 27 16.93 -0.52 9.62
CA ARG A 27 15.98 0.14 8.72
C ARG A 27 14.53 -0.08 9.13
N LEU A 28 14.19 -1.28 9.63
CA LEU A 28 12.85 -1.56 10.16
C LEU A 28 12.55 -0.66 11.37
N LYS A 29 13.44 -0.59 12.37
CA LYS A 29 13.27 0.28 13.53
C LYS A 29 13.10 1.75 13.11
N ALA A 30 13.98 2.26 12.26
CA ALA A 30 13.87 3.61 11.73
C ALA A 30 12.58 3.85 10.92
N ALA A 31 11.99 2.81 10.32
CA ALA A 31 10.69 2.92 9.66
C ALA A 31 9.54 3.01 10.67
N LEU A 32 9.59 2.24 11.76
CA LEU A 32 8.62 2.31 12.84
C LEU A 32 8.64 3.68 13.54
N ASP A 33 9.83 4.23 13.81
CA ASP A 33 10.00 5.59 14.35
C ASP A 33 9.34 6.64 13.45
N ARG A 34 9.57 6.55 12.14
CA ARG A 34 8.93 7.47 11.17
C ARG A 34 7.42 7.31 11.13
N LEU A 35 6.88 6.11 11.22
CA LEU A 35 5.44 5.87 11.25
C LEU A 35 4.81 6.45 12.52
N GLN A 36 5.48 6.31 13.67
CA GLN A 36 5.02 6.86 14.93
C GLN A 36 5.11 8.40 14.95
N SER A 37 6.18 8.98 14.43
CA SER A 37 6.40 10.43 14.43
C SER A 37 5.62 11.17 13.33
N THR A 38 5.07 10.46 12.34
CA THR A 38 4.33 11.10 11.24
C THR A 38 2.90 11.42 11.67
N THR A 39 2.57 12.71 11.71
CA THR A 39 1.20 13.16 11.94
C THR A 39 0.43 13.23 10.64
N VAL A 40 -0.68 12.51 10.56
CA VAL A 40 -1.64 12.54 9.45
C VAL A 40 -2.82 13.39 9.86
N ALA A 41 -3.17 14.38 9.04
CA ALA A 41 -4.39 15.16 9.17
C ALA A 41 -5.34 14.82 8.02
N THR A 42 -6.57 14.42 8.33
CA THR A 42 -7.55 14.06 7.31
C THR A 42 -8.92 14.60 7.63
N SER A 43 -9.66 14.92 6.57
CA SER A 43 -11.10 15.18 6.61
C SER A 43 -11.93 13.97 6.15
N ILE A 44 -11.27 12.90 5.69
CA ILE A 44 -11.93 11.66 5.29
C ILE A 44 -12.56 11.04 6.54
N ARG A 45 -13.83 10.64 6.47
CA ARG A 45 -14.62 10.08 7.57
C ARG A 45 -14.98 11.08 8.69
N GLN A 46 -15.05 12.35 8.40
CA GLN A 46 -15.69 13.27 9.32
C GLN A 46 -17.19 12.90 9.41
N ARG A 47 -17.59 12.36 10.56
CA ARG A 47 -19.01 12.42 10.95
C ARG A 47 -19.39 13.91 10.99
N ALA A 48 -20.67 14.23 10.81
CA ALA A 48 -21.27 15.55 10.59
C ALA A 48 -20.77 16.75 11.47
N ASN A 49 -19.88 16.50 12.41
CA ASN A 49 -19.39 17.50 13.38
C ASN A 49 -18.11 18.25 12.98
N GLY A 50 -17.65 18.13 11.73
CA GLY A 50 -16.59 18.99 11.16
C GLY A 50 -15.21 18.94 11.84
N ARG A 51 -14.93 17.99 12.74
CA ARG A 51 -13.66 17.89 13.46
C ARG A 51 -12.58 17.27 12.59
N ARG A 52 -11.47 17.99 12.36
CA ARG A 52 -10.28 17.45 11.71
C ARG A 52 -9.58 16.50 12.68
N HIS A 53 -9.47 15.21 12.30
CA HIS A 53 -8.71 14.25 13.06
C HIS A 53 -7.23 14.35 12.70
N ARG A 54 -6.39 14.29 13.73
CA ARG A 54 -4.93 14.15 13.61
C ARG A 54 -4.52 12.90 14.34
N PHE A 55 -3.71 12.07 13.71
CA PHE A 55 -3.24 10.81 14.28
C PHE A 55 -1.88 10.43 13.66
N SER A 56 -1.16 9.53 14.31
CA SER A 56 0.00 8.86 13.74
C SER A 56 -0.40 7.53 13.09
N TRP A 57 0.51 6.93 12.32
CA TRP A 57 0.30 5.59 11.76
C TRP A 57 0.41 4.50 12.82
N ILE A 58 1.22 4.70 13.85
CA ILE A 58 1.41 3.82 15.00
C ILE A 58 1.34 4.72 16.23
N ASN A 59 0.59 4.31 17.26
CA ASN A 59 0.53 5.06 18.51
C ASN A 59 1.84 4.92 19.29
N GLU A 60 2.31 3.67 19.37
CA GLU A 60 3.44 3.29 20.19
C GLU A 60 4.06 2.01 19.63
N TRP A 61 5.35 1.86 19.74
CA TRP A 61 6.04 0.60 19.51
C TRP A 61 7.24 0.47 20.46
N HIS A 62 7.60 -0.75 20.81
CA HIS A 62 8.77 -1.06 21.63
C HIS A 62 9.35 -2.43 21.27
N GLU A 63 10.62 -2.61 21.65
CA GLU A 63 11.27 -3.90 21.55
C GLU A 63 10.97 -4.72 22.80
N ARG A 64 10.56 -5.94 22.61
CA ARG A 64 10.49 -6.93 23.69
C ARG A 64 11.86 -7.56 23.92
N THR A 65 12.13 -7.86 25.19
CA THR A 65 13.29 -8.68 25.57
C THR A 65 12.80 -9.89 26.37
N ASP A 66 13.49 -11.01 26.23
CA ASP A 66 13.30 -12.18 27.06
C ASP A 66 13.81 -11.96 28.49
N ALA A 67 13.64 -12.97 29.36
CA ALA A 67 14.13 -12.92 30.74
C ALA A 67 15.65 -12.74 30.89
N ASN A 68 16.41 -12.98 29.80
CA ASN A 68 17.87 -12.83 29.75
C ASN A 68 18.29 -11.49 29.12
N GLY A 69 17.32 -10.59 28.82
CA GLY A 69 17.58 -9.30 28.18
C GLY A 69 17.85 -9.37 26.68
N ARG A 70 17.63 -10.50 26.03
CA ARG A 70 17.81 -10.65 24.57
C ARG A 70 16.57 -10.17 23.82
N PRO A 71 16.73 -9.51 22.67
CA PRO A 71 15.61 -9.11 21.83
C PRO A 71 14.72 -10.31 21.45
N ASP A 72 13.44 -10.27 21.81
CA ASP A 72 12.45 -11.34 21.60
C ASP A 72 11.34 -10.93 20.61
N GLY A 73 11.25 -9.67 20.29
CA GLY A 73 10.22 -9.22 19.34
C GLY A 73 10.01 -7.72 19.33
N ILE A 74 9.02 -7.34 18.55
CA ILE A 74 8.48 -5.98 18.50
C ILE A 74 7.01 -6.04 18.86
N GLU A 75 6.57 -5.16 19.73
CA GLU A 75 5.16 -4.89 19.97
C GLU A 75 4.83 -3.50 19.46
N MET A 76 3.65 -3.35 18.86
CA MET A 76 3.15 -2.06 18.42
C MET A 76 1.65 -1.93 18.68
N ILE A 77 1.24 -0.72 19.03
CA ILE A 77 -0.17 -0.37 19.24
C ILE A 77 -0.64 0.45 18.05
N VAL A 78 -1.58 -0.14 17.30
CA VAL A 78 -2.20 0.57 16.19
C VAL A 78 -3.27 1.56 16.68
N PRO A 79 -3.44 2.72 16.03
CA PRO A 79 -4.46 3.69 16.39
C PRO A 79 -5.89 3.15 16.28
N ASP A 80 -6.82 3.65 17.09
CA ASP A 80 -8.24 3.27 17.04
C ASP A 80 -8.85 3.43 15.67
N TRP A 81 -8.52 4.49 14.96
CA TRP A 81 -9.05 4.76 13.63
C TRP A 81 -8.65 3.66 12.62
N PHE A 82 -7.42 3.16 12.73
CA PHE A 82 -6.92 2.09 11.87
C PHE A 82 -7.56 0.76 12.25
N TYR A 83 -7.56 0.45 13.54
CA TYR A 83 -8.17 -0.77 14.05
C TYR A 83 -9.66 -0.87 13.70
N SER A 84 -10.43 0.19 13.94
CA SER A 84 -11.84 0.25 13.54
C SER A 84 -12.05 0.11 12.04
N ALA A 85 -11.09 0.65 11.24
CA ALA A 85 -11.14 0.52 9.80
C ALA A 85 -10.93 -0.92 9.32
N VAL A 86 -10.04 -1.66 9.98
CA VAL A 86 -9.75 -3.07 9.66
C VAL A 86 -10.92 -3.98 10.03
N LEU A 87 -11.73 -3.60 11.03
CA LEU A 87 -12.94 -4.34 11.41
C LEU A 87 -14.14 -4.06 10.49
N ASP A 88 -14.07 -3.07 9.63
CA ASP A 88 -15.14 -2.72 8.69
C ASP A 88 -14.78 -3.21 7.28
N ASP A 89 -15.36 -4.35 6.89
CA ASP A 89 -15.12 -5.00 5.59
C ASP A 89 -15.32 -4.07 4.38
N ALA A 90 -16.20 -3.06 4.50
CA ALA A 90 -16.41 -2.09 3.44
C ALA A 90 -15.22 -1.15 3.21
N LEU A 91 -14.30 -1.09 4.18
CA LEU A 91 -13.15 -0.19 4.18
C LEU A 91 -11.82 -0.90 3.91
N ILE A 92 -11.84 -2.23 3.83
CA ILE A 92 -10.66 -3.06 3.61
C ILE A 92 -10.39 -3.21 2.12
N LEU A 93 -9.14 -3.02 1.74
CA LEU A 93 -8.62 -3.38 0.44
C LEU A 93 -7.61 -4.52 0.60
N THR A 94 -8.03 -5.74 0.27
CA THR A 94 -7.12 -6.88 0.25
C THR A 94 -6.00 -6.67 -0.77
N ILE A 95 -4.76 -6.80 -0.33
CA ILE A 95 -3.56 -6.63 -1.14
C ILE A 95 -2.90 -7.99 -1.36
N ASP A 96 -2.55 -8.30 -2.61
CA ASP A 96 -1.77 -9.48 -2.94
C ASP A 96 -0.37 -9.39 -2.31
N ARG A 97 0.14 -10.50 -1.78
CA ARG A 97 1.47 -10.55 -1.18
C ARG A 97 2.58 -10.14 -2.15
N ALA A 98 2.41 -10.43 -3.45
CA ALA A 98 3.35 -10.01 -4.49
C ALA A 98 3.50 -8.47 -4.61
N TYR A 99 2.60 -7.68 -4.02
CA TYR A 99 2.76 -6.24 -3.88
C TYR A 99 4.09 -5.83 -3.23
N PHE A 100 4.57 -6.61 -2.27
CA PHE A 100 5.83 -6.31 -1.58
C PHE A 100 7.06 -6.48 -2.49
N ASN A 101 6.94 -7.21 -3.61
CA ASN A 101 7.99 -7.35 -4.61
C ASN A 101 8.09 -6.15 -5.55
N LEU A 102 7.08 -5.27 -5.58
CA LEU A 102 7.13 -4.03 -6.36
C LEU A 102 8.19 -3.10 -5.77
N THR A 103 9.14 -2.66 -6.59
CA THR A 103 10.28 -1.84 -6.15
C THR A 103 10.04 -0.35 -6.31
N GLY A 104 9.27 0.06 -7.34
CA GLY A 104 8.98 1.45 -7.65
C GLY A 104 7.87 2.05 -6.77
N GLY A 105 8.03 3.31 -6.35
CA GLY A 105 6.96 4.04 -5.65
C GLY A 105 5.72 4.22 -6.51
N LEU A 106 5.91 4.50 -7.81
CA LEU A 106 4.83 4.64 -8.77
C LEU A 106 4.13 3.29 -9.03
N ASP A 107 4.89 2.18 -9.13
CA ASP A 107 4.34 0.83 -9.28
C ASP A 107 3.41 0.48 -8.11
N ARG A 108 3.86 0.73 -6.88
CA ARG A 108 3.09 0.48 -5.65
C ARG A 108 1.85 1.36 -5.53
N TRP A 109 1.97 2.64 -5.89
CA TRP A 109 0.84 3.55 -5.91
C TRP A 109 -0.19 3.11 -6.95
N LEU A 110 0.26 2.80 -8.17
CA LEU A 110 -0.61 2.36 -9.27
C LEU A 110 -1.33 1.05 -8.94
N TYR A 111 -0.62 0.08 -8.34
CA TYR A 111 -1.24 -1.16 -7.89
C TYR A 111 -2.43 -0.91 -6.95
N ARG A 112 -2.25 -0.07 -5.93
CA ARG A 112 -3.34 0.25 -4.98
C ARG A 112 -4.51 0.94 -5.67
N LEU A 113 -4.24 1.83 -6.62
CA LEU A 113 -5.27 2.49 -7.40
C LEU A 113 -6.05 1.49 -8.26
N VAL A 114 -5.34 0.66 -9.02
CA VAL A 114 -5.91 -0.39 -9.88
C VAL A 114 -6.72 -1.39 -9.04
N ARG A 115 -6.16 -1.85 -7.91
CA ARG A 115 -6.83 -2.79 -7.00
C ARG A 115 -8.11 -2.21 -6.41
N LYS A 116 -8.11 -0.94 -6.05
CA LYS A 116 -9.31 -0.23 -5.54
C LYS A 116 -10.42 -0.19 -6.58
N HIS A 117 -10.09 0.07 -7.83
CA HIS A 117 -11.08 0.22 -8.90
C HIS A 117 -11.43 -1.10 -9.60
N GLY A 118 -10.50 -2.04 -9.67
CA GLY A 118 -10.66 -3.34 -10.34
C GLY A 118 -11.14 -4.48 -9.47
N GLY A 119 -11.16 -4.32 -8.14
CA GLY A 119 -11.36 -5.43 -7.21
C GLY A 119 -12.66 -6.22 -7.32
N ARG A 120 -13.73 -5.62 -7.86
CA ARG A 120 -15.04 -6.27 -8.05
C ARG A 120 -15.56 -6.15 -9.49
N GLN A 121 -14.77 -5.59 -10.40
CA GLN A 121 -15.19 -5.36 -11.78
C GLN A 121 -14.56 -6.39 -12.72
N LYS A 122 -15.39 -7.01 -13.55
CA LYS A 122 -14.93 -7.98 -14.58
C LYS A 122 -14.36 -7.30 -15.83
N ASN A 123 -14.78 -6.05 -16.12
CA ASN A 123 -14.52 -5.36 -17.39
C ASN A 123 -13.36 -4.36 -17.33
N GLY A 124 -12.57 -4.37 -16.25
CA GLY A 124 -11.49 -3.42 -16.09
C GLY A 124 -11.93 -1.97 -15.91
N TRP A 125 -11.00 -1.04 -16.05
CA TRP A 125 -11.23 0.40 -15.92
C TRP A 125 -10.23 1.19 -16.74
N ARG A 126 -10.53 2.50 -16.97
CA ARG A 126 -9.66 3.41 -17.71
C ARG A 126 -9.39 4.67 -16.93
N PHE A 127 -8.16 5.16 -17.02
CA PHE A 127 -7.74 6.41 -16.40
C PHE A 127 -6.97 7.28 -17.38
N ASP A 128 -7.30 8.55 -17.43
CA ASP A 128 -6.51 9.55 -18.16
C ASP A 128 -5.13 9.74 -17.52
N PHE A 129 -4.06 9.83 -18.31
CA PHE A 129 -2.68 9.98 -17.83
C PHE A 129 -2.47 11.28 -17.04
N ARG A 130 -3.12 12.40 -17.43
CA ARG A 130 -3.02 13.67 -16.70
C ARG A 130 -3.70 13.58 -15.35
N HIS A 131 -4.85 12.91 -15.32
CA HIS A 131 -5.56 12.64 -14.06
C HIS A 131 -4.72 11.75 -13.12
N LEU A 132 -4.07 10.71 -13.65
CA LEU A 132 -3.15 9.88 -12.88
C LEU A 132 -1.97 10.69 -12.33
N HIS A 133 -1.39 11.57 -13.15
CA HIS A 133 -0.31 12.46 -12.72
C HIS A 133 -0.72 13.32 -11.53
N GLN A 134 -1.85 13.99 -11.62
CA GLN A 134 -2.39 14.82 -10.54
C GLN A 134 -2.67 14.00 -9.26
N LYS A 135 -3.28 12.82 -9.41
CA LYS A 135 -3.62 11.95 -8.26
C LYS A 135 -2.42 11.28 -7.62
N SER A 136 -1.34 11.04 -8.36
CA SER A 136 -0.15 10.38 -7.83
C SER A 136 0.63 11.25 -6.85
N GLY A 137 0.43 12.57 -6.88
CA GLY A 137 1.26 13.52 -6.15
C GLY A 137 2.71 13.60 -6.66
N SER A 138 2.98 13.08 -7.86
CA SER A 138 4.32 13.13 -8.46
C SER A 138 4.74 14.58 -8.73
N LEU A 139 5.92 14.95 -8.25
CA LEU A 139 6.54 16.24 -8.53
C LEU A 139 7.27 16.27 -9.88
N SER A 140 7.38 15.12 -10.58
CA SER A 140 7.99 15.06 -11.90
C SER A 140 7.12 15.78 -12.93
N PRO A 141 7.71 16.42 -13.96
CA PRO A 141 6.95 16.96 -15.08
C PRO A 141 6.11 15.87 -15.75
N PHE A 142 4.93 16.23 -16.27
CA PHE A 142 4.01 15.28 -16.90
C PHE A 142 4.67 14.39 -17.96
N LYS A 143 5.57 14.94 -18.79
CA LYS A 143 6.30 14.19 -19.81
C LYS A 143 7.10 13.02 -19.20
N ARG A 144 7.77 13.27 -18.07
CA ARG A 144 8.54 12.25 -17.34
C ARG A 144 7.62 11.21 -16.71
N PHE A 145 6.57 11.65 -16.04
CA PHE A 145 5.56 10.76 -15.48
C PHE A 145 4.93 9.85 -16.54
N ALA A 146 4.53 10.42 -17.69
CA ALA A 146 3.95 9.65 -18.78
C ALA A 146 4.93 8.62 -19.39
N PHE A 147 6.23 8.94 -19.41
CA PHE A 147 7.27 7.99 -19.79
C PHE A 147 7.37 6.82 -18.80
N GLU A 148 7.44 7.12 -17.51
CA GLU A 148 7.48 6.10 -16.44
C GLU A 148 6.23 5.22 -16.45
N LEU A 149 5.05 5.81 -16.68
CA LEU A 149 3.80 5.06 -16.75
C LEU A 149 3.77 4.10 -17.95
N ARG A 150 4.29 4.52 -19.14
CA ARG A 150 4.43 3.62 -20.30
C ARG A 150 5.42 2.49 -20.02
N ASP A 151 6.50 2.77 -19.29
CA ASP A 151 7.46 1.75 -18.91
C ASP A 151 6.83 0.71 -17.96
N ILE A 152 6.01 1.14 -17.01
CA ILE A 152 5.22 0.24 -16.16
C ILE A 152 4.27 -0.62 -17.01
N ILE A 153 3.56 -0.02 -17.96
CA ILE A 153 2.69 -0.76 -18.88
C ILE A 153 3.49 -1.81 -19.66
N ARG A 154 4.67 -1.45 -20.16
CA ARG A 154 5.54 -2.38 -20.90
C ARG A 154 6.04 -3.53 -20.03
N ARG A 155 6.42 -3.28 -18.78
CA ARG A 155 6.97 -4.28 -17.84
C ARG A 155 5.91 -5.18 -17.21
N GLN A 156 4.64 -4.76 -17.20
CA GLN A 156 3.54 -5.52 -16.58
C GLN A 156 3.82 -5.97 -15.13
N PRO A 157 4.25 -5.08 -14.21
CA PRO A 157 4.70 -5.51 -12.89
C PRO A 157 3.55 -5.78 -11.90
N LEU A 158 2.31 -5.36 -12.22
CA LEU A 158 1.21 -5.39 -11.25
C LEU A 158 0.61 -6.79 -11.11
N PRO A 159 0.70 -7.40 -9.91
CA PRO A 159 0.15 -8.74 -9.71
C PRO A 159 -1.37 -8.75 -9.92
N GLY A 160 -1.84 -9.73 -10.71
CA GLY A 160 -3.27 -9.94 -10.96
C GLY A 160 -3.93 -8.97 -11.94
N TYR A 161 -3.16 -8.13 -12.64
CA TYR A 161 -3.69 -7.17 -13.61
C TYR A 161 -2.83 -7.09 -14.87
N THR A 162 -3.48 -6.95 -16.02
CA THR A 162 -2.83 -6.60 -17.28
C THR A 162 -3.12 -5.12 -17.59
N LEU A 163 -2.09 -4.39 -18.00
CA LEU A 163 -2.15 -2.96 -18.28
C LEU A 163 -2.05 -2.71 -19.78
N PHE A 164 -2.78 -1.71 -20.26
CA PHE A 164 -2.76 -1.29 -21.67
C PHE A 164 -2.65 0.23 -21.75
N ALA A 165 -1.98 0.71 -22.80
CA ALA A 165 -2.04 2.12 -23.21
C ALA A 165 -3.03 2.25 -24.35
N GLU A 166 -4.03 3.08 -24.21
CA GLU A 166 -5.01 3.41 -25.25
C GLU A 166 -4.86 4.89 -25.65
N VAL A 167 -5.13 5.19 -26.89
CA VAL A 167 -5.21 6.57 -27.39
C VAL A 167 -6.64 6.82 -27.85
N GLU A 168 -7.30 7.74 -27.20
CA GLU A 168 -8.66 8.13 -27.52
C GLU A 168 -8.69 9.08 -28.74
N THR A 169 -9.82 9.19 -29.40
CA THR A 169 -10.06 10.16 -30.44
C THR A 169 -9.79 11.57 -29.91
N GLY A 170 -8.81 12.27 -30.49
CA GLY A 170 -8.31 13.56 -29.96
C GLY A 170 -6.94 13.47 -29.28
N GLY A 171 -6.27 12.31 -29.27
CA GLY A 171 -4.89 12.15 -28.80
C GLY A 171 -4.73 12.05 -27.28
N ARG A 172 -5.83 11.90 -26.54
CA ARG A 172 -5.80 11.70 -25.08
C ARG A 172 -5.32 10.30 -24.76
N MET A 173 -4.29 10.20 -23.92
CA MET A 173 -3.72 8.92 -23.50
C MET A 173 -4.43 8.39 -22.26
N LEU A 174 -4.85 7.13 -22.33
CA LEU A 174 -5.49 6.41 -21.24
C LEU A 174 -4.63 5.21 -20.82
N LEU A 175 -4.61 4.94 -19.53
CA LEU A 175 -4.24 3.66 -18.96
C LEU A 175 -5.52 2.84 -18.79
N ALA A 176 -5.61 1.76 -19.51
CA ALA A 176 -6.62 0.72 -19.28
C ALA A 176 -6.00 -0.43 -18.50
N PHE A 177 -6.80 -1.14 -17.73
CA PHE A 177 -6.37 -2.36 -17.06
C PHE A 177 -7.54 -3.36 -16.96
N GLU A 178 -7.18 -4.63 -16.94
CA GLU A 178 -8.10 -5.75 -16.76
C GLU A 178 -7.57 -6.70 -15.70
N PRO A 179 -8.44 -7.27 -14.83
CA PRO A 179 -8.04 -8.36 -13.97
C PRO A 179 -7.61 -9.56 -14.81
N VAL A 180 -6.47 -10.16 -14.46
CA VAL A 180 -6.11 -11.46 -15.02
C VAL A 180 -7.09 -12.48 -14.48
N SER A 181 -7.83 -13.16 -15.37
CA SER A 181 -8.75 -14.24 -14.98
C SER A 181 -7.97 -15.31 -14.23
N ALA A 182 -8.23 -15.43 -12.94
CA ALA A 182 -7.60 -16.43 -12.11
C ALA A 182 -8.08 -17.82 -12.53
N CYS A 183 -7.32 -18.46 -13.40
CA CYS A 183 -7.26 -19.91 -13.38
C CYS A 183 -6.33 -20.30 -12.23
N GLY A 184 -6.83 -20.21 -10.99
CA GLY A 184 -6.05 -20.48 -9.78
C GLY A 184 -6.72 -19.84 -8.56
N LYS A 185 -6.93 -20.65 -7.54
CA LYS A 185 -7.56 -20.32 -6.26
C LYS A 185 -7.06 -19.01 -5.66
N PRO A 186 -7.90 -18.30 -4.88
CA PRO A 186 -7.43 -17.12 -4.13
C PRO A 186 -6.28 -17.56 -3.22
N VAL A 187 -5.12 -16.96 -3.42
CA VAL A 187 -4.03 -17.02 -2.46
C VAL A 187 -4.49 -16.22 -1.26
N ASP A 188 -4.40 -16.80 -0.05
CA ASP A 188 -4.77 -16.16 1.20
C ASP A 188 -4.30 -14.71 1.24
N GLY A 189 -5.26 -13.80 1.09
CA GLY A 189 -5.01 -12.37 1.07
C GLY A 189 -4.84 -11.85 2.49
N LEU A 190 -3.81 -11.05 2.72
CA LEU A 190 -3.63 -10.33 3.96
C LEU A 190 -4.64 -9.20 4.04
N VAL A 191 -5.38 -9.17 5.12
CA VAL A 191 -6.25 -8.04 5.49
C VAL A 191 -5.37 -7.02 6.23
N LEU A 192 -5.19 -5.84 5.66
CA LEU A 192 -4.58 -4.67 6.28
C LEU A 192 -5.66 -3.73 6.82
#